data_a8016c2618b0cc86408d8463de5599f0
#
_entry.id   a8016c2618b0cc86408d8463de5599f0
#
_cell.length_a   1.000
_cell.length_b   1.000
_cell.length_c   1.000
_cell.angle_alpha   90.00
_cell.angle_beta   90.00
_cell.angle_gamma   90.00
#
_symmetry.space_group_name_H-M   'P 1'
#
loop_
_entity.id
_entity.type
_entity.pdbx_description
1 polymer ?
#
loop_
_entity_poly.entity_id
_entity_poly.type
_entity_poly.pdbx_seq_one_letter_code
_entity_poly.pdbx_strand_id
1 'polypeptide(L)'
;MRVIAGKCRSLPLKTVPGRQTRPTTDRIKETLFNMLQPYLPDARFLDLFAGSGAIGIEALSRGAERAWFVEQNKAAADCIRQNLKFTKLEQQAVLLPMEAHAALQSLQGQEPFDCIFMDPPYDKGLEKDVLYAFRDASFIGEDTXXXXSATPLLSVRIP
;
A
#
# COMPACT_ATOMS: atom_id res chain seq x y z
N MET A 1 -10.02 1.76 13.09
CA MET A 1 -8.84 2.29 12.36
C MET A 1 -9.16 3.67 11.83
N ARG A 2 -8.20 4.56 11.82
CA ARG A 2 -8.42 5.92 11.36
C ARG A 2 -7.17 6.44 10.67
N VAL A 3 -7.35 7.53 9.91
CA VAL A 3 -6.22 8.22 9.33
C VAL A 3 -5.51 9.00 10.44
N ILE A 4 -4.19 8.89 10.47
CA ILE A 4 -3.41 9.48 11.58
C ILE A 4 -3.06 10.93 11.31
N ALA A 5 -2.65 11.25 10.09
CA ALA A 5 -2.13 12.59 9.81
C ALA A 5 -2.51 13.01 8.39
N GLY A 6 -2.28 14.27 8.08
CA GLY A 6 -2.49 14.81 6.76
C GLY A 6 -3.88 15.37 6.55
N LYS A 7 -4.25 15.54 5.29
CA LYS A 7 -5.49 16.23 4.97
C LYS A 7 -6.75 15.47 5.38
N CYS A 8 -6.64 14.15 5.58
CA CYS A 8 -7.77 13.34 6.03
C CYS A 8 -7.65 12.93 7.49
N ARG A 9 -6.84 13.62 8.25
CA ARG A 9 -6.56 13.28 9.64
C ARG A 9 -7.82 13.03 10.43
N SER A 10 -7.79 11.98 11.23
CA SER A 10 -8.85 11.57 12.17
C SER A 10 -10.08 10.95 11.53
N LEU A 11 -10.17 10.89 10.20
CA LEU A 11 -11.32 10.24 9.59
C LEU A 11 -11.29 8.73 9.87
N PRO A 12 -12.41 8.14 10.32
CA PRO A 12 -12.44 6.71 10.57
C PRO A 12 -12.49 5.93 9.27
N LEU A 13 -11.85 4.77 9.26
CA LEU A 13 -11.85 3.89 8.11
C LEU A 13 -12.55 2.59 8.46
N LYS A 14 -13.29 2.05 7.52
CA LYS A 14 -13.90 0.74 7.68
C LYS A 14 -12.85 -0.35 7.61
N THR A 15 -13.07 -1.42 8.37
CA THR A 15 -12.25 -2.62 8.27
C THR A 15 -13.08 -3.72 7.64
N VAL A 16 -12.41 -4.79 7.20
CA VAL A 16 -13.11 -5.87 6.53
C VAL A 16 -13.78 -6.75 7.58
N PRO A 17 -15.12 -6.91 7.54
CA PRO A 17 -15.80 -7.68 8.57
C PRO A 17 -15.39 -9.14 8.57
N GLY A 18 -15.28 -9.72 9.75
CA GLY A 18 -15.03 -11.13 9.92
C GLY A 18 -13.64 -11.60 9.52
N ARG A 19 -12.78 -10.70 9.16
CA ARG A 19 -11.45 -11.08 8.74
C ARG A 19 -10.52 -11.08 9.93
N GLN A 20 -9.83 -12.19 10.10
CA GLN A 20 -8.84 -12.30 11.17
C GLN A 20 -7.51 -11.78 10.67
N THR A 21 -7.47 -10.50 10.46
CA THR A 21 -6.22 -9.90 10.09
C THR A 21 -5.51 -9.48 11.35
N ARG A 22 -4.20 -9.53 11.31
CA ARG A 22 -3.42 -8.81 12.28
C ARG A 22 -3.84 -7.36 12.20
N PRO A 23 -4.33 -6.78 13.26
CA PRO A 23 -4.62 -5.36 13.18
C PRO A 23 -3.30 -4.60 13.03
N THR A 24 -3.20 -3.84 11.97
CA THR A 24 -2.16 -2.83 11.90
C THR A 24 -2.63 -1.74 12.82
N THR A 25 -2.05 -1.68 13.99
CA THR A 25 -2.50 -0.69 14.96
C THR A 25 -2.16 0.70 14.47
N ASP A 26 -2.87 1.68 14.99
CA ASP A 26 -2.56 3.06 14.68
C ASP A 26 -1.11 3.39 15.01
N ARG A 27 -0.60 2.79 16.08
CA ARG A 27 0.77 3.04 16.49
C ARG A 27 1.78 2.53 15.47
N ILE A 28 1.55 1.30 14.97
CA ILE A 28 2.45 0.74 13.95
C ILE A 28 2.39 1.58 12.68
N LYS A 29 1.20 1.96 12.28
CA LYS A 29 1.03 2.79 11.10
C LYS A 29 1.75 4.13 11.26
N GLU A 30 1.62 4.74 12.44
CA GLU A 30 2.28 6.00 12.70
C GLU A 30 3.79 5.86 12.61
N THR A 31 4.34 4.81 13.20
CA THR A 31 5.79 4.58 13.17
C THR A 31 6.27 4.42 11.73
N LEU A 32 5.56 3.62 10.95
CA LEU A 32 5.93 3.40 9.56
C LEU A 32 5.93 4.71 8.80
N PHE A 33 4.87 5.50 8.93
CA PHE A 33 4.75 6.71 8.14
C PHE A 33 5.64 7.84 8.63
N ASN A 34 6.01 7.85 9.89
CA ASN A 34 7.01 8.80 10.34
C ASN A 34 8.34 8.58 9.61
N MET A 35 8.68 7.31 9.36
CA MET A 35 9.87 7.01 8.59
C MET A 35 9.73 7.36 7.13
N LEU A 36 8.55 7.15 6.57
CA LEU A 36 8.32 7.40 5.16
C LEU A 36 8.08 8.86 4.83
N GLN A 37 7.83 9.69 5.84
CA GLN A 37 7.36 11.05 5.62
C GLN A 37 8.23 11.84 4.63
N PRO A 38 9.57 11.77 4.68
CA PRO A 38 10.37 12.55 3.73
C PRO A 38 10.17 12.14 2.27
N TYR A 39 9.66 10.93 2.05
CA TYR A 39 9.51 10.39 0.69
C TYR A 39 8.10 10.51 0.15
N LEU A 40 7.16 10.98 0.96
CA LEU A 40 5.75 10.96 0.57
C LEU A 40 5.30 12.12 -0.31
N PRO A 41 5.81 13.36 -0.17
CA PRO A 41 5.26 14.44 -0.99
C PRO A 41 5.38 14.12 -2.48
N ASP A 42 4.23 14.16 -3.16
CA ASP A 42 4.10 13.89 -4.60
C ASP A 42 4.50 12.47 -4.99
N ALA A 43 4.52 11.53 -4.04
CA ALA A 43 4.98 10.17 -4.29
C ALA A 43 3.97 9.34 -5.05
N ARG A 44 4.49 8.39 -5.81
CA ARG A 44 3.71 7.29 -6.39
C ARG A 44 3.87 6.11 -5.44
N PHE A 45 2.76 5.67 -4.87
CA PHE A 45 2.74 4.69 -3.78
C PHE A 45 2.02 3.43 -4.20
N LEU A 46 2.62 2.27 -3.99
CA LEU A 46 2.00 0.98 -4.31
C LEU A 46 1.82 0.16 -3.04
N ASP A 47 0.59 -0.30 -2.81
CA ASP A 47 0.24 -1.17 -1.69
C ASP A 47 -0.19 -2.52 -2.25
N LEU A 48 0.67 -3.53 -2.11
CA LEU A 48 0.46 -4.81 -2.79
C LEU A 48 -0.52 -5.74 -2.12
N PHE A 49 -0.82 -5.56 -0.85
CA PHE A 49 -1.77 -6.41 -0.13
C PHE A 49 -2.62 -5.47 0.70
N ALA A 50 -3.51 -4.77 0.03
CA ALA A 50 -4.04 -3.53 0.60
C ALA A 50 -5.08 -3.71 1.71
N GLY A 51 -5.77 -4.85 1.75
CA GLY A 51 -6.79 -5.05 2.78
C GLY A 51 -7.88 -3.99 2.71
N SER A 52 -8.03 -3.23 3.78
CA SER A 52 -9.01 -2.15 3.81
C SER A 52 -8.53 -0.87 3.16
N GLY A 53 -7.27 -0.82 2.74
CA GLY A 53 -6.70 0.35 2.11
C GLY A 53 -6.10 1.37 3.07
N ALA A 54 -6.01 1.03 4.34
CA ALA A 54 -5.58 2.02 5.35
C ALA A 54 -4.18 2.58 5.07
N ILE A 55 -3.27 1.75 4.57
CA ILE A 55 -1.89 2.20 4.34
C ILE A 55 -1.83 3.17 3.16
N GLY A 56 -2.42 2.79 2.03
CA GLY A 56 -2.41 3.68 0.86
C GLY A 56 -3.17 4.98 1.10
N ILE A 57 -4.26 4.90 1.85
CA ILE A 57 -5.03 6.09 2.19
C ILE A 57 -4.20 7.01 3.10
N GLU A 58 -3.46 6.43 4.04
CA GLU A 58 -2.58 7.25 4.86
C GLU A 58 -1.53 7.96 4.00
N ALA A 59 -0.96 7.25 3.03
CA ALA A 59 0.02 7.87 2.13
C ALA A 59 -0.60 9.04 1.37
N LEU A 60 -1.80 8.85 0.83
CA LEU A 60 -2.47 9.94 0.11
C LEU A 60 -2.77 11.11 1.02
N SER A 61 -3.22 10.83 2.24
CA SER A 61 -3.52 11.89 3.20
C SER A 61 -2.29 12.71 3.52
N ARG A 62 -1.12 12.09 3.50
CA ARG A 62 0.13 12.78 3.85
C ARG A 62 0.85 13.39 2.65
N GLY A 63 0.25 13.37 1.48
CA GLY A 63 0.80 14.12 0.35
C GLY A 63 1.23 13.31 -0.85
N ALA A 64 1.07 11.98 -0.83
CA ALA A 64 1.37 11.21 -2.03
C ALA A 64 0.49 11.67 -3.17
N GLU A 65 1.04 11.64 -4.37
CA GLU A 65 0.30 12.09 -5.54
C GLU A 65 -0.76 11.07 -5.94
N ARG A 66 -0.42 9.81 -5.90
CA ARG A 66 -1.32 8.74 -6.33
C ARG A 66 -0.95 7.46 -5.63
N ALA A 67 -1.94 6.63 -5.35
CA ALA A 67 -1.71 5.33 -4.73
C ALA A 67 -2.42 4.24 -5.51
N TRP A 68 -1.73 3.12 -5.68
CA TRP A 68 -2.26 1.91 -6.29
C TRP A 68 -2.51 0.90 -5.19
N PHE A 69 -3.70 0.32 -5.20
CA PHE A 69 -4.15 -0.63 -4.17
C PHE A 69 -4.39 -1.97 -4.84
N VAL A 70 -3.64 -2.98 -4.45
CA VAL A 70 -3.82 -4.33 -4.97
C VAL A 70 -4.47 -5.18 -3.90
N GLU A 71 -5.62 -5.76 -4.22
CA GLU A 71 -6.35 -6.58 -3.26
C GLU A 71 -7.24 -7.56 -3.99
N GLN A 72 -7.01 -8.87 -3.78
CA GLN A 72 -7.79 -9.86 -4.51
C GLN A 72 -9.11 -10.22 -3.84
N ASN A 73 -9.23 -10.04 -2.53
CA ASN A 73 -10.44 -10.40 -1.82
C ASN A 73 -11.55 -9.39 -2.15
N LYS A 74 -12.71 -9.90 -2.59
CA LYS A 74 -13.76 -9.02 -3.04
C LYS A 74 -14.29 -8.11 -1.94
N ALA A 75 -14.51 -8.66 -0.74
CA ALA A 75 -15.01 -7.84 0.36
C ALA A 75 -14.02 -6.76 0.74
N ALA A 76 -12.73 -7.09 0.73
CA ALA A 76 -11.71 -6.10 1.04
C ALA A 76 -11.63 -5.04 -0.04
N ALA A 77 -11.70 -5.43 -1.31
CA ALA A 77 -11.69 -4.44 -2.39
C ALA A 77 -12.87 -3.49 -2.29
N ASP A 78 -14.05 -4.02 -1.95
CA ASP A 78 -15.22 -3.16 -1.74
C ASP A 78 -15.00 -2.22 -0.57
N CYS A 79 -14.35 -2.70 0.48
CA CYS A 79 -14.01 -1.86 1.62
C CYS A 79 -13.09 -0.71 1.20
N ILE A 80 -12.11 -1.00 0.36
CA ILE A 80 -11.23 0.04 -0.17
C ILE A 80 -12.04 1.08 -0.93
N ARG A 81 -12.95 0.65 -1.79
CA ARG A 81 -13.79 1.59 -2.54
C ARG A 81 -14.57 2.51 -1.62
N GLN A 82 -15.17 1.94 -0.57
CA GLN A 82 -15.94 2.73 0.37
C GLN A 82 -15.07 3.71 1.12
N ASN A 83 -13.89 3.27 1.56
CA ASN A 83 -12.98 4.15 2.28
C ASN A 83 -12.48 5.29 1.39
N LEU A 84 -12.18 4.99 0.13
CA LEU A 84 -11.73 6.02 -0.81
C LEU A 84 -12.82 7.04 -1.07
N LYS A 85 -14.04 6.58 -1.18
CA LYS A 85 -15.17 7.49 -1.40
C LYS A 85 -15.39 8.37 -0.17
N PHE A 86 -15.35 7.76 1.00
CA PHE A 86 -15.58 8.50 2.25
C PHE A 86 -14.52 9.56 2.47
N THR A 87 -13.27 9.24 2.16
CA THR A 87 -12.17 10.20 2.35
C THR A 87 -12.01 11.16 1.17
N LYS A 88 -12.80 10.97 0.12
CA LYS A 88 -12.75 11.80 -1.09
C LYS A 88 -11.41 11.73 -1.81
N LEU A 89 -10.80 10.56 -1.79
CA LEU A 89 -9.49 10.34 -2.42
C LEU A 89 -9.57 9.49 -3.68
N GLU A 90 -10.78 9.24 -4.18
CA GLU A 90 -10.97 8.36 -5.33
C GLU A 90 -10.16 8.78 -6.55
N GLN A 91 -10.03 10.08 -6.77
CA GLN A 91 -9.36 10.59 -7.96
C GLN A 91 -7.87 10.34 -7.94
N GLN A 92 -7.32 10.10 -6.76
CA GLN A 92 -5.89 9.86 -6.62
C GLN A 92 -5.56 8.39 -6.44
N ALA A 93 -6.54 7.52 -6.65
CA ALA A 93 -6.37 6.10 -6.36
C ALA A 93 -6.65 5.25 -7.58
N VAL A 94 -5.89 4.17 -7.70
CA VAL A 94 -6.14 3.12 -8.68
C VAL A 94 -6.32 1.83 -7.89
N LEU A 95 -7.47 1.18 -8.04
CA LEU A 95 -7.70 -0.10 -7.39
C LEU A 95 -7.54 -1.22 -8.40
N LEU A 96 -6.70 -2.20 -8.07
CA LEU A 96 -6.49 -3.39 -8.88
C LEU A 96 -7.05 -4.57 -8.10
N PRO A 97 -8.30 -4.97 -8.38
CA PRO A 97 -8.94 -6.06 -7.61
C PRO A 97 -8.51 -7.40 -8.17
N MET A 98 -7.28 -7.75 -7.91
CA MET A 98 -6.67 -8.95 -8.47
C MET A 98 -5.56 -9.41 -7.55
N GLU A 99 -5.05 -10.59 -7.83
CA GLU A 99 -3.97 -11.20 -7.08
C GLU A 99 -2.66 -10.45 -7.37
N ALA A 100 -1.74 -10.46 -6.39
CA ALA A 100 -0.55 -9.63 -6.48
C ALA A 100 0.29 -9.90 -7.73
N HIS A 101 0.49 -11.18 -8.07
CA HIS A 101 1.31 -11.51 -9.22
C HIS A 101 0.70 -10.98 -10.52
N ALA A 102 -0.62 -11.14 -10.67
CA ALA A 102 -1.31 -10.60 -11.83
C ALA A 102 -1.21 -9.09 -11.89
N ALA A 103 -1.33 -8.45 -10.72
CA ALA A 103 -1.21 -7.00 -10.67
C ALA A 103 0.16 -6.53 -11.09
N LEU A 104 1.21 -7.23 -10.64
CA LEU A 104 2.57 -6.85 -11.02
C LEU A 104 2.78 -6.98 -12.52
N GLN A 105 2.19 -8.00 -13.13
CA GLN A 105 2.25 -8.11 -14.58
C GLN A 105 1.54 -6.95 -15.27
N SER A 106 0.39 -6.55 -14.74
CA SER A 106 -0.36 -5.46 -15.35
C SER A 106 0.33 -4.11 -15.16
N LEU A 107 1.22 -4.00 -14.18
CA LEU A 107 1.93 -2.76 -13.93
C LEU A 107 3.19 -2.58 -14.77
N GLN A 108 3.57 -3.58 -15.55
CA GLN A 108 4.72 -3.42 -16.45
C GLN A 108 4.45 -2.27 -17.41
N GLY A 109 5.43 -1.43 -17.59
CA GLY A 109 5.29 -0.23 -18.38
C GLY A 109 5.02 1.03 -17.57
N GLN A 110 4.64 0.87 -16.30
CA GLN A 110 4.46 2.02 -15.43
C GLN A 110 5.80 2.64 -15.06
N GLU A 111 5.77 3.93 -14.80
CA GLU A 111 6.92 4.63 -14.28
C GLU A 111 7.24 4.11 -12.86
N PRO A 112 8.47 4.32 -12.40
CA PRO A 112 8.85 3.83 -11.07
C PRO A 112 7.96 4.36 -9.97
N PHE A 113 7.66 3.48 -9.01
CA PHE A 113 7.02 3.90 -7.76
C PHE A 113 8.09 4.44 -6.82
N ASP A 114 7.69 5.41 -6.02
CA ASP A 114 8.59 5.93 -4.99
C ASP A 114 8.60 5.04 -3.76
N CYS A 115 7.44 4.50 -3.42
CA CYS A 115 7.29 3.62 -2.26
C CYS A 115 6.45 2.42 -2.63
N ILE A 116 6.90 1.25 -2.24
CA ILE A 116 6.11 0.02 -2.38
C ILE A 116 6.02 -0.61 -1.00
N PHE A 117 4.80 -0.79 -0.54
CA PHE A 117 4.53 -1.44 0.72
C PHE A 117 3.96 -2.82 0.48
N MET A 118 4.45 -3.81 1.20
CA MET A 118 3.85 -5.13 1.11
C MET A 118 3.81 -5.80 2.47
N ASP A 119 2.66 -6.36 2.78
CA ASP A 119 2.43 -7.10 4.00
C ASP A 119 1.66 -8.36 3.64
N PRO A 120 2.33 -9.33 3.01
CA PRO A 120 1.63 -10.51 2.50
C PRO A 120 1.12 -11.39 3.64
N PRO A 121 0.14 -12.25 3.35
CA PRO A 121 -0.29 -13.22 4.33
C PRO A 121 0.85 -14.14 4.74
N TYR A 122 0.81 -14.60 5.99
CA TYR A 122 1.84 -15.45 6.53
C TYR A 122 1.94 -16.78 5.80
N ASP A 123 3.13 -17.34 5.78
CA ASP A 123 3.40 -18.73 5.43
C ASP A 123 3.02 -19.12 4.01
N LYS A 124 2.96 -18.17 3.10
CA LYS A 124 2.61 -18.48 1.72
C LYS A 124 3.75 -18.27 0.74
N GLY A 125 4.91 -17.86 1.23
CA GLY A 125 6.06 -17.64 0.37
C GLY A 125 5.89 -16.52 -0.63
N LEU A 126 4.91 -15.66 -0.42
CA LEU A 126 4.58 -14.64 -1.39
C LEU A 126 5.64 -13.54 -1.48
N GLU A 127 6.36 -13.29 -0.38
CA GLU A 127 7.42 -12.28 -0.42
C GLU A 127 8.49 -12.62 -1.44
N LYS A 128 8.90 -13.88 -1.47
CA LYS A 128 9.91 -14.32 -2.44
C LYS A 128 9.43 -14.11 -3.86
N ASP A 129 8.19 -14.53 -4.13
CA ASP A 129 7.64 -14.42 -5.48
C ASP A 129 7.55 -12.98 -5.92
N VAL A 130 7.13 -12.10 -5.01
CA VAL A 130 7.02 -10.69 -5.33
C VAL A 130 8.40 -10.08 -5.58
N LEU A 131 9.38 -10.40 -4.74
CA LEU A 131 10.72 -9.86 -4.92
C LEU A 131 11.34 -10.33 -6.23
N TYR A 132 11.07 -11.57 -6.63
CA TYR A 132 11.51 -12.05 -7.93
C TYR A 132 10.87 -11.25 -9.06
N ALA A 133 9.58 -10.96 -8.92
CA ALA A 133 8.88 -10.20 -9.96
C ALA A 133 9.41 -8.78 -10.09
N PHE A 134 10.05 -8.25 -9.04
CA PHE A 134 10.60 -6.91 -9.08
C PHE A 134 11.85 -6.82 -9.95
N ARG A 135 12.51 -7.92 -10.20
CA ARG A 135 13.72 -7.89 -11.03
C ARG A 135 13.33 -7.43 -12.43
N ASP A 136 14.05 -6.47 -12.93
CA ASP A 136 13.85 -5.93 -14.28
C ASP A 136 12.47 -5.30 -14.52
N ALA A 137 11.74 -4.99 -13.45
CA ALA A 137 10.44 -4.36 -13.60
C ALA A 137 10.59 -2.88 -13.89
N SER A 138 9.79 -2.36 -14.82
CA SER A 138 9.86 -0.95 -15.17
C SER A 138 9.46 -0.05 -14.01
N PHE A 139 8.58 -0.56 -13.14
CA PHE A 139 8.04 0.26 -12.03
C PHE A 139 8.97 0.31 -10.81
N ILE A 140 10.15 -0.29 -10.91
CA ILE A 140 11.17 -0.23 -9.85
C ILE A 140 12.30 0.66 -10.33
N GLY A 141 12.60 1.70 -9.58
CA GLY A 141 13.70 2.60 -9.89
C GLY A 141 14.77 2.57 -8.81
N GLU A 142 15.82 3.34 -9.01
CA GLU A 142 16.94 3.39 -8.08
C GLU A 142 16.54 3.79 -6.68
N ASP A 143 15.53 4.65 -6.58
CA ASP A 143 15.16 5.24 -5.29
C ASP A 143 13.87 4.65 -4.74
N THR A 144 13.40 3.58 -5.35
CA THR A 144 12.17 2.94 -4.87
C THR A 144 12.40 2.27 -3.52
N UNK A 145 11.54 2.52 -2.57
CA UNK A 145 11.61 1.93 -1.29
C UNK A 145 10.62 0.82 -1.23
N UNK A 146 10.90 -0.19 -0.71
CA UNK A 146 10.09 -1.23 -0.48
C UNK A 146 10.00 -1.35 0.96
N UNK A 147 9.09 -1.44 1.45
CA UNK A 147 8.76 -1.58 2.73
C UNK A 147 8.20 -2.90 2.93
N UNK A 148 8.71 -3.54 3.48
CA UNK A 148 8.31 -4.71 3.79
C UNK A 148 7.94 -4.63 5.12
N SER A 149 6.85 -4.99 5.61
CA SER A 149 6.35 -4.91 6.98
C SER A 149 6.68 -6.13 7.82
N ALA A 150 6.98 -7.22 7.17
CA ALA A 150 7.34 -8.45 7.87
C ALA A 150 8.63 -8.30 8.68
N THR A 151 9.49 -7.44 8.22
CA THR A 151 10.66 -7.04 9.01
C THR A 151 10.50 -5.57 9.27
N PRO A 152 10.19 -5.21 10.50
CA PRO A 152 9.98 -3.79 10.77
C PRO A 152 11.21 -3.01 10.37
N LEU A 153 11.01 -2.03 9.54
CA LEU A 153 11.99 -1.01 9.24
C LEU A 153 13.05 -1.39 8.22
N LEU A 154 12.77 -2.33 7.35
CA LEU A 154 13.69 -2.57 6.26
C LEU A 154 13.26 -1.81 5.03
N SER A 155 13.89 -0.70 4.81
CA SER A 155 13.86 -0.09 3.50
C SER A 155 14.93 -0.82 2.69
N VAL A 156 14.50 -1.72 1.85
CA VAL A 156 15.40 -2.43 0.98
C VAL A 156 15.52 -1.65 -0.31
N ARG A 157 16.69 -1.13 -0.55
CA ARG A 157 16.98 -0.65 -1.89
C ARG A 157 17.22 -1.87 -2.73
N ILE A 158 16.41 -2.04 -3.72
CA ILE A 158 16.57 -3.13 -4.65
C ILE A 158 17.64 -2.70 -5.64
N PRO A 159 18.75 -3.41 -5.68
CA PRO A 159 19.81 -3.03 -6.60
C PRO A 159 19.44 -3.20 -8.05
#